data_3d870e86abbdb8f08a73d16f6e0bf367
#
_entry.id   3d870e86abbdb8f08a73d16f6e0bf367
#
_cell.length_a   1.000
_cell.length_b   1.000
_cell.length_c   1.000
_cell.angle_alpha   90.00
_cell.angle_beta   90.00
_cell.angle_gamma   90.00
#
_symmetry.space_group_name_H-M   'P 1'
#
loop_
_entity.id
_entity.type
_entity.pdbx_description
1 polymer ?
#
loop_
_entity_poly.entity_id
_entity_poly.type
_entity_poly.pdbx_seq_one_letter_code
_entity_poly.pdbx_strand_id
1 'polypeptide(L)'
;LGQMKDAYNIALKQGNIGKKFDKLFQATFKVAKEVRTKTALGENSVSLPSVVYSIAEQELSYLKNKATVLILGAGDTSGKICNYLDNSLVGKLYIANRTELNAQKIIDRCSDNFKAEFIPLSKVKDVICKADVVFSAMSNSPNFIDQEEEDNNKDKFTKNCLYFDLSVPRTISTEFTKNNKFIKIFDLDVIQNIIAKNKKSREKSQDLAELIIDYNKDQYLEWFDSLDTLSALCSYREQAEQLCHDVSKKAQKLLASGEAPEDVLNYSLRLLRNKLLHHPTVNIRKAAKQGNIDNLELLKSIFQLSE
;
A
#
# COMPACT_ATOMS: atom_id res chain seq x y z
N LEU A 1 -2.80 0.43 1.01
CA LEU A 1 -1.35 0.65 1.02
C LEU A 1 -1.00 2.12 1.32
N GLY A 2 -1.72 3.11 0.73
CA GLY A 2 -1.51 4.54 1.01
C GLY A 2 -1.58 4.87 2.48
N GLN A 3 -2.71 4.57 3.13
CA GLN A 3 -2.91 4.82 4.57
C GLN A 3 -1.82 4.20 5.47
N MET A 4 -1.32 3.00 5.13
CA MET A 4 -0.21 2.39 5.86
C MET A 4 1.10 3.16 5.67
N LYS A 5 1.37 3.67 4.46
CA LYS A 5 2.56 4.50 4.20
C LYS A 5 2.47 5.83 4.95
N ASP A 6 1.30 6.44 5.00
CA ASP A 6 1.08 7.71 5.71
C ASP A 6 1.29 7.51 7.22
N ALA A 7 0.71 6.45 7.79
CA ALA A 7 0.91 6.10 9.20
C ALA A 7 2.38 5.80 9.51
N TYR A 8 3.07 5.04 8.64
CA TYR A 8 4.50 4.77 8.75
C TYR A 8 5.33 6.07 8.74
N ASN A 9 5.06 6.96 7.78
CA ASN A 9 5.78 8.22 7.66
C ASN A 9 5.60 9.13 8.88
N ILE A 10 4.38 9.16 9.46
CA ILE A 10 4.10 9.91 10.69
C ILE A 10 4.93 9.33 11.85
N ALA A 11 4.89 8.01 12.05
CA ALA A 11 5.61 7.34 13.13
C ALA A 11 7.14 7.47 12.98
N LEU A 12 7.65 7.42 11.73
CA LEU A 12 9.07 7.61 11.42
C LEU A 12 9.54 9.02 11.78
N LYS A 13 8.76 10.05 11.41
CA LYS A 13 9.06 11.45 11.75
C LYS A 13 9.09 11.70 13.26
N GLN A 14 8.32 10.94 14.03
CA GLN A 14 8.27 11.02 15.48
C GLN A 14 9.36 10.18 16.18
N GLY A 15 10.20 9.45 15.42
CA GLY A 15 11.24 8.58 15.99
C GLY A 15 10.71 7.31 16.67
N ASN A 16 9.45 6.93 16.42
CA ASN A 16 8.78 5.81 17.09
C ASN A 16 8.97 4.46 16.36
N ILE A 17 9.80 4.43 15.30
CA ILE A 17 10.05 3.21 14.52
C ILE A 17 11.46 2.71 14.78
N GLY A 18 11.57 1.56 15.45
CA GLY A 18 12.82 0.83 15.60
C GLY A 18 13.16 -0.01 14.35
N LYS A 19 14.42 -0.46 14.26
CA LYS A 19 14.98 -1.19 13.10
C LYS A 19 14.14 -2.39 12.64
N LYS A 20 13.56 -3.15 13.57
CA LYS A 20 12.73 -4.33 13.25
C LYS A 20 11.44 -3.92 12.51
N PHE A 21 10.74 -2.89 13.01
CA PHE A 21 9.53 -2.37 12.38
C PHE A 21 9.81 -1.68 11.04
N ASP A 22 10.89 -0.91 10.96
CA ASP A 22 11.30 -0.29 9.71
C ASP A 22 11.47 -1.36 8.61
N LYS A 23 12.25 -2.41 8.89
CA LYS A 23 12.46 -3.50 7.94
C LYS A 23 11.18 -4.24 7.57
N LEU A 24 10.26 -4.45 8.53
CA LEU A 24 8.95 -5.06 8.28
C LEU A 24 8.12 -4.22 7.31
N PHE A 25 8.01 -2.92 7.55
CA PHE A 25 7.24 -2.03 6.68
C PHE A 25 7.84 -1.94 5.28
N GLN A 26 9.18 -1.82 5.16
CA GLN A 26 9.86 -1.82 3.85
C GLN A 26 9.62 -3.12 3.08
N ALA A 27 9.73 -4.28 3.75
CA ALA A 27 9.40 -5.58 3.16
C ALA A 27 7.93 -5.64 2.72
N THR A 28 7.01 -5.21 3.57
CA THR A 28 5.56 -5.18 3.27
C THR A 28 5.25 -4.29 2.06
N PHE A 29 5.86 -3.10 1.97
CA PHE A 29 5.65 -2.20 0.83
C PHE A 29 6.22 -2.78 -0.47
N LYS A 30 7.37 -3.44 -0.40
CA LYS A 30 7.98 -4.15 -1.53
C LYS A 30 7.07 -5.27 -2.03
N VAL A 31 6.60 -6.14 -1.12
CA VAL A 31 5.71 -7.26 -1.44
C VAL A 31 4.39 -6.77 -2.03
N ALA A 32 3.76 -5.77 -1.42
CA ALA A 32 2.53 -5.21 -1.93
C ALA A 32 2.67 -4.61 -3.35
N LYS A 33 3.82 -4.00 -3.65
CA LYS A 33 4.13 -3.54 -5.01
C LYS A 33 4.33 -4.73 -5.95
N GLU A 34 5.06 -5.75 -5.53
CA GLU A 34 5.34 -6.94 -6.34
C GLU A 34 4.05 -7.71 -6.68
N VAL A 35 3.18 -7.94 -5.71
CA VAL A 35 1.85 -8.53 -5.91
C VAL A 35 1.04 -7.73 -6.93
N ARG A 36 1.00 -6.40 -6.81
CA ARG A 36 0.26 -5.54 -7.74
C ARG A 36 0.81 -5.57 -9.17
N THR A 37 2.12 -5.76 -9.35
CA THR A 37 2.74 -5.77 -10.69
C THR A 37 2.77 -7.14 -11.33
N LYS A 38 2.80 -8.21 -10.53
CA LYS A 38 2.89 -9.60 -11.03
C LYS A 38 1.56 -10.33 -11.07
N THR A 39 0.51 -9.76 -10.48
CA THR A 39 -0.82 -10.39 -10.44
C THR A 39 -1.90 -9.42 -10.89
N ALA A 40 -3.03 -9.95 -11.40
CA ALA A 40 -4.20 -9.15 -11.76
C ALA A 40 -4.93 -8.51 -10.56
N LEU A 41 -4.44 -8.74 -9.32
CA LEU A 41 -4.99 -8.10 -8.11
C LEU A 41 -4.82 -6.58 -8.11
N GLY A 42 -3.81 -6.07 -8.86
CA GLY A 42 -3.57 -4.64 -8.97
C GLY A 42 -4.38 -3.94 -10.07
N GLU A 43 -4.85 -4.68 -11.06
CA GLU A 43 -5.42 -4.12 -12.30
C GLU A 43 -6.94 -4.11 -12.31
N ASN A 44 -7.59 -5.07 -11.66
CA ASN A 44 -9.03 -5.26 -11.76
C ASN A 44 -9.77 -4.65 -10.57
N SER A 45 -10.35 -3.48 -10.78
CA SER A 45 -11.25 -2.83 -9.80
C SER A 45 -12.49 -3.68 -9.53
N VAL A 46 -12.91 -3.78 -8.25
CA VAL A 46 -14.08 -4.57 -7.82
C VAL A 46 -15.13 -3.76 -7.06
N SER A 47 -14.85 -2.51 -6.74
CA SER A 47 -15.87 -1.60 -6.21
C SER A 47 -16.58 -0.87 -7.34
N LEU A 48 -17.88 -0.63 -7.20
CA LEU A 48 -18.67 0.05 -8.22
C LEU A 48 -18.06 1.40 -8.63
N PRO A 49 -17.70 2.33 -7.71
CA PRO A 49 -17.07 3.59 -8.08
C PRO A 49 -15.73 3.44 -8.82
N SER A 50 -14.90 2.47 -8.42
CA SER A 50 -13.60 2.26 -9.06
C SER A 50 -13.73 1.65 -10.46
N VAL A 51 -14.74 0.79 -10.70
CA VAL A 51 -14.99 0.21 -12.03
C VAL A 51 -15.50 1.28 -12.98
N VAL A 52 -16.48 2.09 -12.57
CA VAL A 52 -17.00 3.17 -13.43
C VAL A 52 -15.93 4.21 -13.76
N TYR A 53 -15.08 4.56 -12.79
CA TYR A 53 -13.97 5.46 -13.05
C TYR A 53 -12.96 4.85 -14.02
N SER A 54 -12.57 3.60 -13.83
CA SER A 54 -11.63 2.91 -14.72
C SER A 54 -12.13 2.82 -16.17
N ILE A 55 -13.43 2.56 -16.36
CA ILE A 55 -14.04 2.58 -17.71
C ILE A 55 -14.00 4.00 -18.29
N ALA A 56 -14.38 5.01 -17.51
CA ALA A 56 -14.38 6.39 -17.96
C ALA A 56 -12.96 6.86 -18.31
N GLU A 57 -11.97 6.56 -17.50
CA GLU A 57 -10.57 6.89 -17.74
C GLU A 57 -10.05 6.24 -19.02
N GLN A 58 -10.33 4.96 -19.24
CA GLN A 58 -9.92 4.24 -20.44
C GLN A 58 -10.56 4.80 -21.71
N GLU A 59 -11.88 5.02 -21.69
CA GLU A 59 -12.65 5.48 -22.86
C GLU A 59 -12.37 6.97 -23.18
N LEU A 60 -12.03 7.78 -22.16
CA LEU A 60 -11.80 9.22 -22.30
C LEU A 60 -10.33 9.63 -22.21
N SER A 61 -9.41 8.65 -22.21
CA SER A 61 -7.96 8.90 -22.06
C SER A 61 -7.38 9.91 -23.06
N TYR A 62 -8.02 10.06 -24.22
CA TYR A 62 -7.62 11.04 -25.25
C TYR A 62 -7.89 12.50 -24.85
N LEU A 63 -8.81 12.76 -23.89
CA LEU A 63 -9.20 14.11 -23.49
C LEU A 63 -8.21 14.81 -22.55
N LYS A 64 -7.38 14.07 -21.84
CA LYS A 64 -6.29 14.58 -20.95
C LYS A 64 -6.64 15.90 -20.23
N ASN A 65 -7.17 15.87 -19.04
CA ASN A 65 -7.52 17.04 -18.19
C ASN A 65 -8.61 17.96 -18.77
N LYS A 66 -9.36 17.54 -19.76
CA LYS A 66 -10.36 18.37 -20.44
C LYS A 66 -11.77 17.81 -20.37
N ALA A 67 -11.95 16.62 -19.81
CA ALA A 67 -13.27 16.02 -19.75
C ALA A 67 -14.23 16.87 -18.90
N THR A 68 -15.41 17.11 -19.45
CA THR A 68 -16.53 17.70 -18.71
C THR A 68 -17.33 16.56 -18.09
N VAL A 69 -17.34 16.50 -16.78
CA VAL A 69 -18.01 15.48 -15.98
C VAL A 69 -19.31 16.05 -15.41
N LEU A 70 -20.41 15.32 -15.53
CA LEU A 70 -21.68 15.64 -14.88
C LEU A 70 -22.06 14.51 -13.91
N ILE A 71 -22.32 14.83 -12.66
CA ILE A 71 -22.85 13.90 -11.67
C ILE A 71 -24.29 14.28 -11.33
N LEU A 72 -25.22 13.33 -11.50
CA LEU A 72 -26.62 13.46 -11.14
C LEU A 72 -26.88 12.78 -9.79
N GLY A 73 -27.22 13.58 -8.79
CA GLY A 73 -27.38 13.18 -7.39
C GLY A 73 -26.14 13.48 -6.55
N ALA A 74 -26.35 13.79 -5.29
CA ALA A 74 -25.29 14.09 -4.31
C ALA A 74 -25.37 13.15 -3.08
N GLY A 75 -25.57 11.86 -3.35
CA GLY A 75 -25.58 10.79 -2.35
C GLY A 75 -24.18 10.19 -2.09
N ASP A 76 -24.15 9.11 -1.29
CA ASP A 76 -22.93 8.40 -0.93
C ASP A 76 -22.17 7.84 -2.15
N THR A 77 -22.89 7.31 -3.15
CA THR A 77 -22.31 6.80 -4.39
C THR A 77 -21.60 7.90 -5.17
N SER A 78 -22.24 9.05 -5.33
CA SER A 78 -21.66 10.23 -6.00
C SER A 78 -20.41 10.72 -5.27
N GLY A 79 -20.44 10.79 -3.94
CA GLY A 79 -19.27 11.15 -3.14
C GLY A 79 -18.12 10.18 -3.31
N LYS A 80 -18.40 8.88 -3.37
CA LYS A 80 -17.38 7.84 -3.62
C LYS A 80 -16.80 7.92 -5.03
N ILE A 81 -17.60 8.23 -6.05
CA ILE A 81 -17.11 8.46 -7.42
C ILE A 81 -16.17 9.64 -7.44
N CYS A 82 -16.57 10.77 -6.82
CA CYS A 82 -15.74 11.97 -6.75
C CYS A 82 -14.35 11.73 -6.15
N ASN A 83 -14.22 10.81 -5.20
CA ASN A 83 -12.92 10.46 -4.61
C ASN A 83 -11.96 9.75 -5.60
N TYR A 84 -12.46 9.22 -6.70
CA TYR A 84 -11.64 8.62 -7.76
C TYR A 84 -11.32 9.62 -8.88
N LEU A 85 -12.10 10.69 -9.02
CA LEU A 85 -11.85 11.71 -10.04
C LEU A 85 -10.57 12.48 -9.71
N ASP A 86 -9.74 12.65 -10.70
CA ASP A 86 -8.48 13.40 -10.57
C ASP A 86 -8.24 14.36 -11.75
N ASN A 87 -7.19 15.15 -11.65
CA ASN A 87 -6.80 16.14 -12.67
C ASN A 87 -6.30 15.50 -13.96
N SER A 88 -6.05 14.21 -14.01
CA SER A 88 -5.58 13.53 -15.23
C SER A 88 -6.70 13.42 -16.28
N LEU A 89 -7.94 13.30 -15.80
CA LEU A 89 -9.14 13.18 -16.64
C LEU A 89 -9.99 14.46 -16.63
N VAL A 90 -10.27 15.02 -15.44
CA VAL A 90 -11.32 16.02 -15.24
C VAL A 90 -10.81 17.43 -15.49
N GLY A 91 -11.42 18.12 -16.44
CA GLY A 91 -11.24 19.57 -16.65
C GLY A 91 -12.30 20.38 -15.90
N LYS A 92 -13.56 19.92 -15.93
CA LYS A 92 -14.68 20.57 -15.25
C LYS A 92 -15.67 19.54 -14.69
N LEU A 93 -16.11 19.74 -13.45
CA LEU A 93 -17.11 18.91 -12.80
C LEU A 93 -18.37 19.71 -12.53
N TYR A 94 -19.52 19.17 -12.94
CA TYR A 94 -20.83 19.65 -12.54
C TYR A 94 -21.51 18.62 -11.63
N ILE A 95 -22.07 19.08 -10.52
CA ILE A 95 -22.87 18.24 -9.62
C ILE A 95 -24.29 18.78 -9.59
N ALA A 96 -25.23 17.99 -10.13
CA ALA A 96 -26.64 18.31 -10.14
C ALA A 96 -27.35 17.58 -9.00
N ASN A 97 -28.07 18.31 -8.16
CA ASN A 97 -28.85 17.73 -7.09
C ASN A 97 -30.08 18.57 -6.76
N ARG A 98 -31.08 17.96 -6.13
CA ARG A 98 -32.26 18.65 -5.63
C ARG A 98 -31.90 19.67 -4.53
N THR A 99 -30.96 19.30 -3.68
CA THR A 99 -30.51 20.11 -2.53
C THR A 99 -29.08 20.55 -2.74
N GLU A 100 -28.86 21.87 -2.86
CA GLU A 100 -27.54 22.48 -3.06
C GLU A 100 -26.56 22.13 -1.95
N LEU A 101 -26.98 22.15 -0.68
CA LEU A 101 -26.13 21.86 0.48
C LEU A 101 -25.43 20.49 0.39
N ASN A 102 -26.12 19.48 -0.16
CA ASN A 102 -25.53 18.15 -0.32
C ASN A 102 -24.51 18.12 -1.45
N ALA A 103 -24.76 18.82 -2.53
CA ALA A 103 -23.80 18.96 -3.63
C ALA A 103 -22.54 19.70 -3.17
N GLN A 104 -22.72 20.78 -2.38
CA GLN A 104 -21.61 21.58 -1.87
C GLN A 104 -20.66 20.77 -1.00
N LYS A 105 -21.17 19.87 -0.16
CA LYS A 105 -20.33 18.97 0.65
C LYS A 105 -19.40 18.09 -0.19
N ILE A 106 -19.83 17.70 -1.39
CA ILE A 106 -18.99 16.92 -2.31
C ILE A 106 -18.00 17.84 -3.03
N ILE A 107 -18.45 18.99 -3.47
CA ILE A 107 -17.64 20.02 -4.13
C ILE A 107 -16.45 20.42 -3.24
N ASP A 108 -16.71 20.72 -1.98
CA ASP A 108 -15.68 21.14 -1.01
C ASP A 108 -14.58 20.10 -0.83
N ARG A 109 -14.89 18.81 -1.03
CA ARG A 109 -13.90 17.71 -0.97
C ARG A 109 -13.07 17.58 -2.25
N CYS A 110 -13.59 18.08 -3.38
CA CYS A 110 -12.98 17.93 -4.70
C CYS A 110 -12.29 19.21 -5.18
N SER A 111 -12.58 20.37 -4.56
CA SER A 111 -12.21 21.71 -5.05
C SER A 111 -10.70 21.96 -5.18
N ASP A 112 -9.88 21.22 -4.44
CA ASP A 112 -8.42 21.35 -4.51
C ASP A 112 -7.84 20.77 -5.81
N ASN A 113 -8.60 19.93 -6.51
CA ASN A 113 -8.09 19.17 -7.66
C ASN A 113 -8.56 19.77 -9.01
N PHE A 114 -9.80 20.24 -9.12
CA PHE A 114 -10.39 20.74 -10.38
C PHE A 114 -11.58 21.66 -10.10
N LYS A 115 -12.04 22.40 -11.13
CA LYS A 115 -13.21 23.28 -11.01
C LYS A 115 -14.49 22.46 -10.90
N ALA A 116 -15.14 22.52 -9.73
CA ALA A 116 -16.42 21.87 -9.48
C ALA A 116 -17.52 22.94 -9.24
N GLU A 117 -18.67 22.75 -9.86
CA GLU A 117 -19.81 23.68 -9.80
C GLU A 117 -21.10 22.93 -9.50
N PHE A 118 -21.93 23.50 -8.61
CA PHE A 118 -23.31 23.05 -8.43
C PHE A 118 -24.20 23.52 -9.55
N ILE A 119 -25.10 22.69 -10.03
CA ILE A 119 -26.22 23.09 -10.91
C ILE A 119 -27.55 22.54 -10.38
N PRO A 120 -28.63 23.32 -10.42
CA PRO A 120 -29.95 22.83 -10.10
C PRO A 120 -30.41 21.83 -11.15
N LEU A 121 -31.25 20.85 -10.76
CA LEU A 121 -31.72 19.79 -11.66
C LEU A 121 -32.45 20.36 -12.91
N SER A 122 -33.09 21.52 -12.82
CA SER A 122 -33.73 22.18 -13.92
C SER A 122 -32.75 22.65 -15.04
N LYS A 123 -31.47 22.81 -14.74
CA LYS A 123 -30.42 23.19 -15.69
C LYS A 123 -29.63 22.02 -16.25
N VAL A 124 -29.95 20.78 -15.85
CA VAL A 124 -29.26 19.60 -16.33
C VAL A 124 -29.31 19.49 -17.86
N LYS A 125 -30.44 19.82 -18.48
CA LYS A 125 -30.66 19.82 -19.94
C LYS A 125 -29.64 20.68 -20.71
N ASP A 126 -29.21 21.79 -20.13
CA ASP A 126 -28.26 22.71 -20.78
C ASP A 126 -26.79 22.19 -20.69
N VAL A 127 -26.52 21.34 -19.74
CA VAL A 127 -25.17 20.86 -19.44
C VAL A 127 -24.91 19.45 -19.95
N ILE A 128 -25.93 18.60 -20.00
CA ILE A 128 -25.80 17.20 -20.39
C ILE A 128 -25.19 17.01 -21.78
N CYS A 129 -25.60 17.85 -22.73
CA CYS A 129 -25.09 17.80 -24.13
C CYS A 129 -23.62 18.23 -24.24
N LYS A 130 -23.06 18.86 -23.20
CA LYS A 130 -21.68 19.33 -23.15
C LYS A 130 -20.79 18.35 -22.34
N ALA A 131 -21.42 17.39 -21.62
CA ALA A 131 -20.71 16.43 -20.82
C ALA A 131 -20.04 15.35 -21.68
N ASP A 132 -18.84 14.98 -21.35
CA ASP A 132 -18.12 13.84 -21.93
C ASP A 132 -18.47 12.55 -21.17
N VAL A 133 -18.76 12.70 -19.86
CA VAL A 133 -19.24 11.60 -19.03
C VAL A 133 -20.31 12.08 -18.05
N VAL A 134 -21.34 11.24 -17.88
CA VAL A 134 -22.41 11.44 -16.91
C VAL A 134 -22.46 10.25 -15.97
N PHE A 135 -22.42 10.52 -14.67
CA PHE A 135 -22.68 9.53 -13.63
C PHE A 135 -24.01 9.83 -12.96
N SER A 136 -25.00 8.99 -13.17
CA SER A 136 -26.30 9.12 -12.51
C SER A 136 -26.37 8.19 -11.29
N ALA A 137 -26.56 8.78 -10.11
CA ALA A 137 -26.77 8.08 -8.85
C ALA A 137 -27.89 8.75 -8.05
N MET A 138 -29.04 8.93 -8.70
CA MET A 138 -30.22 9.54 -8.13
C MET A 138 -31.12 8.49 -7.46
N SER A 139 -31.82 8.87 -6.42
CA SER A 139 -32.86 8.05 -5.79
C SER A 139 -34.24 8.55 -6.18
N ASN A 140 -35.16 7.63 -6.43
CA ASN A 140 -36.58 7.92 -6.70
C ASN A 140 -36.84 8.91 -7.87
N SER A 141 -36.09 8.80 -8.93
CA SER A 141 -36.22 9.66 -10.12
C SER A 141 -36.24 8.79 -11.41
N PRO A 142 -37.23 7.90 -11.56
CA PRO A 142 -37.31 7.07 -12.76
C PRO A 142 -37.51 7.91 -14.00
N ASN A 143 -36.81 7.55 -15.08
CA ASN A 143 -36.90 8.21 -16.39
C ASN A 143 -36.70 9.74 -16.30
N PHE A 144 -35.80 10.19 -15.41
CA PHE A 144 -35.45 11.62 -15.28
C PHE A 144 -34.95 12.21 -16.61
N ILE A 145 -34.36 11.37 -17.44
CA ILE A 145 -33.95 11.65 -18.81
C ILE A 145 -34.72 10.72 -19.73
N ASP A 146 -35.68 11.24 -20.45
CA ASP A 146 -36.58 10.51 -21.31
C ASP A 146 -36.52 10.97 -22.79
N GLN A 147 -37.37 10.41 -23.64
CA GLN A 147 -37.40 10.65 -25.07
C GLN A 147 -37.84 12.06 -25.45
N GLU A 148 -38.69 12.70 -24.62
CA GLU A 148 -39.11 14.09 -24.89
C GLU A 148 -37.92 15.05 -24.78
N GLU A 149 -36.94 14.70 -23.98
CA GLU A 149 -35.68 15.43 -23.87
C GLU A 149 -34.76 15.21 -25.07
N GLU A 150 -34.81 14.02 -25.69
CA GLU A 150 -34.04 13.66 -26.88
C GLU A 150 -34.50 14.51 -28.08
N ASP A 151 -35.82 14.62 -28.32
CA ASP A 151 -36.37 15.36 -29.45
C ASP A 151 -36.05 16.86 -29.39
N ASN A 152 -35.98 17.43 -28.19
CA ASN A 152 -35.55 18.78 -27.96
C ASN A 152 -34.05 19.05 -28.07
N ASN A 153 -33.23 17.99 -28.04
CA ASN A 153 -31.77 18.07 -27.93
C ASN A 153 -31.01 17.27 -29.01
N LYS A 154 -31.69 16.62 -29.97
CA LYS A 154 -31.06 15.78 -31.02
C LYS A 154 -29.90 16.46 -31.74
N ASP A 155 -30.05 17.75 -32.02
CA ASP A 155 -29.02 18.54 -32.70
C ASP A 155 -27.90 19.04 -31.78
N LYS A 156 -28.04 18.83 -30.47
CA LYS A 156 -27.06 19.32 -29.48
C LYS A 156 -26.01 18.32 -29.08
N PHE A 157 -26.25 16.98 -29.27
CA PHE A 157 -25.26 15.94 -29.03
C PHE A 157 -24.33 15.82 -30.24
N THR A 158 -23.25 16.57 -30.23
CA THR A 158 -22.26 16.61 -31.33
C THR A 158 -21.04 15.77 -31.05
N LYS A 159 -20.93 15.21 -29.86
CA LYS A 159 -19.79 14.41 -29.43
C LYS A 159 -20.21 13.16 -28.64
N ASN A 160 -19.32 12.17 -28.61
CA ASN A 160 -19.54 10.94 -27.81
C ASN A 160 -19.61 11.29 -26.32
N CYS A 161 -20.62 10.74 -25.63
CA CYS A 161 -20.83 10.86 -24.20
C CYS A 161 -20.95 9.48 -23.57
N LEU A 162 -20.23 9.25 -22.48
CA LEU A 162 -20.38 8.06 -21.67
C LEU A 162 -21.44 8.29 -20.60
N TYR A 163 -22.34 7.35 -20.46
CA TYR A 163 -23.42 7.45 -19.50
C TYR A 163 -23.40 6.24 -18.55
N PHE A 164 -23.20 6.51 -17.26
CA PHE A 164 -23.25 5.49 -16.20
C PHE A 164 -24.53 5.67 -15.39
N ASP A 165 -25.52 4.80 -15.58
CA ASP A 165 -26.73 4.79 -14.77
C ASP A 165 -26.60 3.81 -13.59
N LEU A 166 -26.31 4.36 -12.43
CA LEU A 166 -26.12 3.63 -11.17
C LEU A 166 -27.38 3.69 -10.29
N SER A 167 -28.47 4.22 -10.81
CA SER A 167 -29.70 4.48 -10.07
C SER A 167 -30.62 3.28 -10.08
N VAL A 168 -31.39 3.14 -9.00
CA VAL A 168 -32.49 2.16 -8.91
C VAL A 168 -33.74 2.91 -8.38
N PRO A 169 -34.81 3.01 -9.17
CA PRO A 169 -34.95 2.62 -10.60
C PRO A 169 -34.07 3.46 -11.52
N ARG A 170 -33.88 2.99 -12.79
CA ARG A 170 -33.06 3.69 -13.80
C ARG A 170 -33.55 5.10 -14.05
N THR A 171 -32.60 6.03 -14.14
CA THR A 171 -32.88 7.44 -14.45
C THR A 171 -32.96 7.73 -15.94
N ILE A 172 -32.45 6.82 -16.76
CA ILE A 172 -32.42 6.95 -18.21
C ILE A 172 -33.39 5.97 -18.83
N SER A 173 -34.26 6.47 -19.73
CA SER A 173 -35.17 5.59 -20.47
C SER A 173 -34.40 4.75 -21.49
N THR A 174 -34.87 3.51 -21.71
CA THR A 174 -34.26 2.60 -22.70
C THR A 174 -34.46 3.10 -24.13
N GLU A 175 -35.44 3.94 -24.36
CA GLU A 175 -35.75 4.53 -25.66
C GLU A 175 -34.80 5.65 -26.04
N PHE A 176 -34.40 6.47 -25.06
CA PHE A 176 -33.36 7.49 -25.20
C PHE A 176 -32.04 6.90 -25.75
N THR A 177 -31.72 5.68 -25.34
CA THR A 177 -30.44 5.05 -25.68
C THR A 177 -30.42 4.42 -27.08
N LYS A 178 -31.58 3.93 -27.57
CA LYS A 178 -31.65 3.24 -28.86
C LYS A 178 -31.49 4.18 -30.04
N ASN A 179 -31.85 5.43 -29.87
CA ASN A 179 -31.95 6.40 -30.94
C ASN A 179 -30.74 7.35 -31.05
N ASN A 180 -29.84 7.34 -30.05
CA ASN A 180 -28.71 8.25 -30.03
C ASN A 180 -27.36 7.51 -30.21
N LYS A 181 -26.74 7.70 -31.37
CA LYS A 181 -25.44 7.05 -31.73
C LYS A 181 -24.25 7.60 -30.94
N PHE A 182 -24.39 8.76 -30.32
CA PHE A 182 -23.31 9.41 -29.58
C PHE A 182 -23.26 9.03 -28.11
N ILE A 183 -24.25 8.30 -27.58
CA ILE A 183 -24.32 7.97 -26.16
C ILE A 183 -24.03 6.48 -25.96
N LYS A 184 -22.99 6.19 -25.19
CA LYS A 184 -22.64 4.83 -24.73
C LYS A 184 -23.06 4.68 -23.28
N ILE A 185 -24.02 3.77 -23.02
CA ILE A 185 -24.57 3.57 -21.68
C ILE A 185 -23.99 2.33 -21.01
N PHE A 186 -23.68 2.51 -19.74
CA PHE A 186 -23.32 1.48 -18.78
C PHE A 186 -24.33 1.52 -17.64
N ASP A 187 -25.24 0.60 -17.61
CA ASP A 187 -26.20 0.44 -16.51
C ASP A 187 -25.59 -0.41 -15.37
N LEU A 188 -26.33 -0.46 -14.25
CA LEU A 188 -25.89 -1.19 -13.07
C LEU A 188 -25.65 -2.68 -13.35
N ASP A 189 -26.44 -3.30 -14.21
CA ASP A 189 -26.32 -4.73 -14.54
C ASP A 189 -25.02 -5.00 -15.31
N VAL A 190 -24.72 -4.16 -16.32
CA VAL A 190 -23.44 -4.24 -17.07
C VAL A 190 -22.26 -4.06 -16.13
N ILE A 191 -22.31 -3.08 -15.22
CA ILE A 191 -21.22 -2.82 -14.28
C ILE A 191 -21.06 -3.97 -13.28
N GLN A 192 -22.16 -4.53 -12.76
CA GLN A 192 -22.11 -5.70 -11.87
C GLN A 192 -21.51 -6.93 -12.57
N ASN A 193 -21.80 -7.15 -13.85
CA ASN A 193 -21.18 -8.21 -14.64
C ASN A 193 -19.66 -8.01 -14.80
N ILE A 194 -19.21 -6.77 -15.00
CA ILE A 194 -17.77 -6.44 -15.03
C ILE A 194 -17.13 -6.69 -13.67
N ILE A 195 -17.77 -6.27 -12.58
CA ILE A 195 -17.30 -6.53 -11.21
C ILE A 195 -17.18 -8.04 -10.95
N ALA A 196 -18.18 -8.82 -11.37
CA ALA A 196 -18.15 -10.27 -11.19
C ALA A 196 -17.02 -10.94 -11.98
N LYS A 197 -16.75 -10.51 -13.22
CA LYS A 197 -15.60 -10.97 -14.01
C LYS A 197 -14.28 -10.60 -13.33
N ASN A 198 -14.16 -9.38 -12.85
CA ASN A 198 -12.97 -8.90 -12.15
C ASN A 198 -12.72 -9.69 -10.85
N LYS A 199 -13.76 -10.01 -10.08
CA LYS A 199 -13.66 -10.88 -8.90
C LYS A 199 -13.11 -12.26 -9.25
N LYS A 200 -13.67 -12.94 -10.27
CA LYS A 200 -13.17 -14.24 -10.73
C LYS A 200 -11.70 -14.19 -11.20
N SER A 201 -11.31 -13.11 -11.87
CA SER A 201 -9.91 -12.90 -12.27
C SER A 201 -8.99 -12.73 -11.04
N ARG A 202 -9.46 -12.03 -10.02
CA ARG A 202 -8.73 -11.87 -8.75
C ARG A 202 -8.58 -13.19 -7.99
N GLU A 203 -9.63 -14.00 -7.91
CA GLU A 203 -9.59 -15.32 -7.27
C GLU A 203 -8.50 -16.21 -7.91
N LYS A 204 -8.41 -16.25 -9.23
CA LYS A 204 -7.33 -16.96 -9.94
C LYS A 204 -5.92 -16.41 -9.67
N SER A 205 -5.81 -15.14 -9.34
CA SER A 205 -4.52 -14.49 -9.04
C SER A 205 -4.15 -14.57 -7.56
N GLN A 206 -5.05 -15.06 -6.72
CA GLN A 206 -4.83 -15.15 -5.29
C GLN A 206 -3.71 -16.15 -4.97
N ASP A 207 -3.74 -17.33 -5.59
CA ASP A 207 -2.73 -18.38 -5.37
C ASP A 207 -1.31 -17.85 -5.66
N LEU A 208 -1.15 -17.12 -6.77
CA LEU A 208 0.13 -16.51 -7.12
C LEU A 208 0.54 -15.42 -6.12
N ALA A 209 -0.43 -14.62 -5.66
CA ALA A 209 -0.15 -13.60 -4.65
C ALA A 209 0.28 -14.21 -3.32
N GLU A 210 -0.36 -15.30 -2.90
CA GLU A 210 -0.01 -16.04 -1.69
C GLU A 210 1.42 -16.61 -1.78
N LEU A 211 1.80 -17.20 -2.91
CA LEU A 211 3.17 -17.66 -3.14
C LEU A 211 4.20 -16.53 -3.03
N ILE A 212 3.91 -15.35 -3.59
CA ILE A 212 4.79 -14.17 -3.48
C ILE A 212 4.91 -13.71 -2.02
N ILE A 213 3.79 -13.69 -1.29
CA ILE A 213 3.76 -13.30 0.12
C ILE A 213 4.54 -14.28 0.97
N ASP A 214 4.31 -15.58 0.82
CA ASP A 214 4.96 -16.64 1.60
C ASP A 214 6.48 -16.62 1.39
N TYR A 215 6.92 -16.53 0.14
CA TYR A 215 8.36 -16.41 -0.15
C TYR A 215 9.01 -15.22 0.54
N ASN A 216 8.39 -14.05 0.49
CA ASN A 216 8.95 -12.85 1.12
C ASN A 216 8.80 -12.86 2.65
N LYS A 217 7.77 -13.52 3.18
CA LYS A 217 7.60 -13.77 4.62
C LYS A 217 8.76 -14.61 5.15
N ASP A 218 9.09 -15.70 4.47
CA ASP A 218 10.16 -16.59 4.88
C ASP A 218 11.52 -15.86 4.87
N GLN A 219 11.80 -15.07 3.84
CA GLN A 219 12.98 -14.19 3.78
C GLN A 219 13.05 -13.19 4.95
N TYR A 220 11.90 -12.62 5.34
CA TYR A 220 11.85 -11.74 6.50
C TYR A 220 12.09 -12.47 7.81
N LEU A 221 11.52 -13.67 7.99
CA LEU A 221 11.70 -14.48 9.19
C LEU A 221 13.15 -14.94 9.34
N GLU A 222 13.79 -15.41 8.27
CA GLU A 222 15.24 -15.74 8.28
C GLU A 222 16.08 -14.53 8.73
N TRP A 223 15.81 -13.35 8.19
CA TRP A 223 16.49 -12.14 8.62
C TRP A 223 16.20 -11.82 10.09
N PHE A 224 14.94 -11.95 10.53
CA PHE A 224 14.53 -11.64 11.90
C PHE A 224 15.22 -12.57 12.91
N ASP A 225 15.28 -13.87 12.63
CA ASP A 225 15.95 -14.88 13.46
C ASP A 225 17.48 -14.66 13.50
N SER A 226 18.04 -14.17 12.40
CA SER A 226 19.48 -13.81 12.36
C SER A 226 19.85 -12.67 13.31
N LEU A 227 18.90 -11.83 13.72
CA LEU A 227 19.18 -10.70 14.62
C LEU A 227 19.61 -11.13 16.02
N ASP A 228 19.03 -12.21 16.55
CA ASP A 228 19.41 -12.73 17.87
C ASP A 228 20.81 -13.32 17.83
N THR A 229 21.17 -13.98 16.73
CA THR A 229 22.53 -14.48 16.50
C THR A 229 23.54 -13.33 16.38
N LEU A 230 23.20 -12.27 15.63
CA LEU A 230 24.05 -11.08 15.52
C LEU A 230 24.21 -10.36 16.86
N SER A 231 23.15 -10.29 17.65
CA SER A 231 23.20 -9.71 19.01
C SER A 231 24.16 -10.48 19.90
N ALA A 232 24.09 -11.82 19.91
CA ALA A 232 25.01 -12.68 20.66
C ALA A 232 26.47 -12.49 20.22
N LEU A 233 26.71 -12.40 18.89
CA LEU A 233 28.05 -12.17 18.34
C LEU A 233 28.60 -10.77 18.74
N CYS A 234 27.77 -9.73 18.68
CA CYS A 234 28.19 -8.39 19.12
C CYS A 234 28.55 -8.39 20.61
N SER A 235 27.69 -8.97 21.47
CA SER A 235 27.94 -9.07 22.90
C SER A 235 29.22 -9.86 23.22
N TYR A 236 29.50 -10.92 22.48
CA TYR A 236 30.74 -11.68 22.64
C TYR A 236 31.98 -10.85 22.29
N ARG A 237 31.95 -10.11 21.19
CA ARG A 237 33.05 -9.21 20.79
C ARG A 237 33.26 -8.08 21.79
N GLU A 238 32.20 -7.43 22.25
CA GLU A 238 32.26 -6.38 23.27
C GLU A 238 32.89 -6.90 24.57
N GLN A 239 32.51 -8.11 25.00
CA GLN A 239 33.15 -8.74 26.18
C GLN A 239 34.66 -8.97 25.97
N ALA A 240 35.06 -9.45 24.79
CA ALA A 240 36.48 -9.66 24.47
C ALA A 240 37.26 -8.34 24.45
N GLU A 241 36.70 -7.27 23.87
CA GLU A 241 37.31 -5.93 23.87
C GLU A 241 37.45 -5.35 25.29
N GLN A 242 36.40 -5.54 26.11
CA GLN A 242 36.47 -5.09 27.53
C GLN A 242 37.56 -5.84 28.30
N LEU A 243 37.73 -7.14 28.08
CA LEU A 243 38.80 -7.92 28.69
C LEU A 243 40.19 -7.40 28.26
N CYS A 244 40.37 -7.11 26.96
CA CYS A 244 41.61 -6.51 26.44
C CYS A 244 41.90 -5.15 27.10
N HIS A 245 40.87 -4.31 27.19
CA HIS A 245 41.00 -3.00 27.84
C HIS A 245 41.42 -3.10 29.33
N ASP A 246 40.77 -4.02 30.09
CA ASP A 246 41.07 -4.25 31.48
C ASP A 246 42.52 -4.76 31.70
N VAL A 247 42.98 -5.64 30.82
CA VAL A 247 44.38 -6.14 30.86
C VAL A 247 45.35 -5.03 30.52
N SER A 248 45.06 -4.21 29.49
CA SER A 248 45.87 -3.07 29.11
C SER A 248 46.01 -2.04 30.26
N LYS A 249 44.89 -1.72 30.93
CA LYS A 249 44.92 -0.83 32.12
C LYS A 249 45.80 -1.38 33.23
N LYS A 250 45.79 -2.72 33.46
CA LYS A 250 46.67 -3.33 34.47
C LYS A 250 48.11 -3.27 34.04
N ALA A 251 48.42 -3.54 32.79
CA ALA A 251 49.76 -3.45 32.22
C ALA A 251 50.35 -2.02 32.40
N GLN A 252 49.56 -1.00 32.06
CA GLN A 252 49.97 0.39 32.24
C GLN A 252 50.27 0.74 33.70
N LYS A 253 49.48 0.24 34.66
CA LYS A 253 49.74 0.44 36.09
C LYS A 253 51.05 -0.22 36.56
N LEU A 254 51.33 -1.44 36.09
CA LEU A 254 52.57 -2.14 36.42
C LEU A 254 53.80 -1.49 35.82
N LEU A 255 53.70 -1.00 34.58
CA LEU A 255 54.77 -0.19 33.98
C LEU A 255 55.03 1.12 34.76
N ALA A 256 53.95 1.77 35.18
CA ALA A 256 54.07 3.01 35.98
C ALA A 256 54.66 2.77 37.39
N SER A 257 54.55 1.55 37.93
CA SER A 257 55.16 1.17 39.21
C SER A 257 56.62 0.71 39.08
N GLY A 258 57.20 0.73 37.86
CA GLY A 258 58.62 0.42 37.64
C GLY A 258 58.89 -1.06 37.34
N GLU A 259 57.90 -1.88 37.09
CA GLU A 259 58.06 -3.26 36.64
C GLU A 259 58.75 -3.36 35.29
N ALA A 260 59.56 -4.38 35.07
CA ALA A 260 60.24 -4.56 33.80
C ALA A 260 59.26 -4.81 32.65
N PRO A 261 59.39 -4.11 31.49
CA PRO A 261 58.45 -4.25 30.37
C PRO A 261 58.22 -5.67 29.89
N GLU A 262 59.22 -6.50 29.91
CA GLU A 262 59.17 -7.91 29.52
C GLU A 262 58.28 -8.72 30.45
N ASP A 263 58.42 -8.53 31.77
CA ASP A 263 57.61 -9.18 32.79
C ASP A 263 56.14 -8.73 32.71
N VAL A 264 55.89 -7.43 32.47
CA VAL A 264 54.55 -6.90 32.30
C VAL A 264 53.89 -7.46 31.03
N LEU A 265 54.65 -7.62 29.96
CA LEU A 265 54.13 -8.21 28.71
C LEU A 265 53.72 -9.70 28.94
N ASN A 266 54.63 -10.47 29.55
CA ASN A 266 54.39 -11.89 29.84
C ASN A 266 53.21 -12.11 30.79
N TYR A 267 53.12 -11.25 31.84
CA TYR A 267 51.96 -11.26 32.75
C TYR A 267 50.66 -10.95 32.03
N SER A 268 50.66 -9.88 31.18
CA SER A 268 49.45 -9.45 30.47
C SER A 268 48.95 -10.50 29.50
N LEU A 269 49.84 -11.11 28.73
CA LEU A 269 49.47 -12.19 27.80
C LEU A 269 48.90 -13.43 28.53
N ARG A 270 49.52 -13.80 29.65
CA ARG A 270 49.06 -14.89 30.51
C ARG A 270 47.68 -14.58 31.11
N LEU A 271 47.47 -13.36 31.58
CA LEU A 271 46.18 -12.92 32.14
C LEU A 271 45.07 -12.89 31.07
N LEU A 272 45.35 -12.35 29.91
CA LEU A 272 44.40 -12.30 28.79
C LEU A 272 44.00 -13.72 28.35
N ARG A 273 45.01 -14.58 28.12
CA ARG A 273 44.74 -15.98 27.74
C ARG A 273 43.88 -16.68 28.79
N ASN A 274 44.19 -16.57 30.05
CA ASN A 274 43.44 -17.22 31.12
C ASN A 274 41.99 -16.70 31.18
N LYS A 275 41.77 -15.42 31.04
CA LYS A 275 40.43 -14.83 31.06
C LYS A 275 39.62 -15.23 29.83
N LEU A 276 40.21 -15.20 28.63
CA LEU A 276 39.52 -15.60 27.40
C LEU A 276 39.14 -17.07 27.39
N LEU A 277 40.01 -17.95 27.87
CA LEU A 277 39.77 -19.38 27.89
C LEU A 277 38.92 -19.87 29.07
N HIS A 278 38.69 -19.05 30.06
CA HIS A 278 37.97 -19.47 31.29
C HIS A 278 36.56 -19.98 30.98
N HIS A 279 35.72 -19.15 30.37
CA HIS A 279 34.34 -19.49 30.07
C HIS A 279 34.21 -20.69 29.10
N PRO A 280 34.92 -20.71 27.96
CA PRO A 280 34.95 -21.89 27.09
C PRO A 280 35.31 -23.18 27.84
N THR A 281 36.40 -23.16 28.62
CA THR A 281 36.87 -24.36 29.37
C THR A 281 35.83 -24.85 30.38
N VAL A 282 35.20 -23.93 31.11
CA VAL A 282 34.14 -24.28 32.08
C VAL A 282 32.95 -24.92 31.37
N ASN A 283 32.50 -24.31 30.24
CA ASN A 283 31.34 -24.80 29.49
C ASN A 283 31.60 -26.18 28.85
N ILE A 284 32.78 -26.42 28.28
CA ILE A 284 33.19 -27.71 27.76
C ILE A 284 33.15 -28.77 28.85
N ARG A 285 33.75 -28.49 30.04
CA ARG A 285 33.72 -29.41 31.19
C ARG A 285 32.30 -29.69 31.66
N LYS A 286 31.43 -28.67 31.66
CA LYS A 286 30.02 -28.83 32.07
C LYS A 286 29.25 -29.73 31.09
N ALA A 287 29.39 -29.49 29.80
CA ALA A 287 28.78 -30.30 28.75
C ALA A 287 29.25 -31.78 28.84
N ALA A 288 30.55 -31.99 29.03
CA ALA A 288 31.10 -33.34 29.20
C ALA A 288 30.55 -34.04 30.42
N LYS A 289 30.42 -33.34 31.56
CA LYS A 289 29.85 -33.95 32.80
C LYS A 289 28.35 -34.27 32.68
N GLN A 290 27.63 -33.53 31.90
CA GLN A 290 26.20 -33.76 31.69
C GLN A 290 25.88 -34.81 30.62
N GLY A 291 26.90 -35.38 29.97
CA GLY A 291 26.71 -36.35 28.88
C GLY A 291 26.00 -35.77 27.64
N ASN A 292 26.00 -34.47 27.50
CA ASN A 292 25.34 -33.78 26.36
C ASN A 292 26.31 -33.76 25.17
N ILE A 293 26.24 -34.80 24.36
CA ILE A 293 27.14 -35.05 23.23
C ILE A 293 26.95 -33.93 22.18
N ASP A 294 25.69 -33.53 21.88
CA ASP A 294 25.39 -32.52 20.87
C ASP A 294 26.02 -31.16 21.21
N ASN A 295 25.93 -30.75 22.48
CA ASN A 295 26.58 -29.52 22.94
C ASN A 295 28.10 -29.63 22.91
N LEU A 296 28.66 -30.81 23.18
CA LEU A 296 30.11 -31.00 23.12
C LEU A 296 30.61 -30.92 21.68
N GLU A 297 29.92 -31.54 20.74
CA GLU A 297 30.26 -31.48 19.33
C GLU A 297 30.12 -30.06 18.75
N LEU A 298 29.05 -29.34 19.12
CA LEU A 298 28.88 -27.92 18.76
C LEU A 298 30.06 -27.08 19.27
N LEU A 299 30.47 -27.24 20.53
CA LEU A 299 31.60 -26.52 21.10
C LEU A 299 32.92 -26.89 20.40
N LYS A 300 33.16 -28.18 20.07
CA LYS A 300 34.31 -28.60 19.28
C LYS A 300 34.34 -27.90 17.92
N SER A 301 33.19 -27.83 17.22
CA SER A 301 33.07 -27.16 15.92
C SER A 301 33.36 -25.69 16.04
N ILE A 302 32.76 -24.97 17.03
CA ILE A 302 32.93 -23.52 17.22
C ILE A 302 34.40 -23.18 17.48
N PHE A 303 35.11 -23.98 18.29
CA PHE A 303 36.51 -23.75 18.64
C PHE A 303 37.51 -24.48 17.73
N GLN A 304 37.03 -25.13 16.66
CA GLN A 304 37.85 -25.88 15.69
C GLN A 304 38.81 -26.85 16.38
N LEU A 305 38.32 -27.58 17.41
CA LEU A 305 39.11 -28.53 18.13
C LEU A 305 39.14 -29.84 17.32
N SER A 306 40.33 -30.26 16.88
CA SER A 306 40.55 -31.59 16.32
C SER A 306 40.41 -32.65 17.40
N GLU A 307 40.03 -33.88 17.01
CA GLU A 307 39.98 -35.07 17.90
C GLU A 307 41.29 -35.37 18.57
#